data_25ca4b1968bdeb577a2ddc46e6df9f9a
#
_entry.id   25ca4b1968bdeb577a2ddc46e6df9f9a
#
_cell.length_a   1.000
_cell.length_b   1.000
_cell.length_c   1.000
_cell.angle_alpha   90.00
_cell.angle_beta   90.00
_cell.angle_gamma   90.00
#
_symmetry.space_group_name_H-M   'P 1'
#
loop_
_entity.id
_entity.type
_entity.pdbx_description
1 polymer ?
#
loop_
_entity_poly.entity_id
_entity_poly.type
_entity_poly.pdbx_seq_one_letter_code
_entity_poly.pdbx_strand_id
1 'polypeptide(L)'
;MRLRAAALLVLLLVAAGCGGGGGDGGARGAPTTRAVAEQWPQPLLYSLDLAYDARRFALAGEERIALRNTGPQPLSAVWLRTWANAFGSCGRPYVEVDVRAGGEAGARRRDCTALEVRLPEPLAPGAETTIGLRIEVRAPARPDRFGRFEGAAYFGNALPLLAVADEDGWALPPYTFRGESFYSLAADWDVRLRLPPGVRAATTGVERGDTIRAAAARDFMIVAGPLREQTGRAGAITVRHWTPDGSGGEARRAIAVARRSLTAYARWFGPYGREELDIVAGPRSVSRGAGLAMEYPELVISPASLGVLGHEIAHQWWYGIVGDDEYDEPWLDESFANYSVFRLGGRFPRCPPRPYRPPLTASMADFERAGSPAYVRVVYHGGACSLRVLERAFGRARFTALLRRVVRDHRDGVLTTDAFVRAVRDAAPAGVRADALLRRAAIVGR
;
A
#
# COMPACT_ATOMS: atom_id res chain seq x y z
N MET A 1 14.58 -35.40 21.61
CA MET A 1 14.93 -34.05 21.12
C MET A 1 13.63 -33.33 20.78
N ARG A 2 13.19 -32.42 21.64
CA ARG A 2 11.91 -31.71 21.48
C ARG A 2 12.17 -30.39 20.74
N LEU A 3 11.72 -30.26 19.49
CA LEU A 3 11.74 -28.99 18.76
C LEU A 3 10.66 -28.06 19.35
N ARG A 4 11.12 -26.98 19.94
CA ARG A 4 10.24 -25.88 20.35
C ARG A 4 9.79 -25.11 19.10
N ALA A 5 8.48 -25.04 18.89
CA ALA A 5 7.87 -24.20 17.88
C ALA A 5 8.00 -22.73 18.30
N ALA A 6 8.79 -21.96 17.56
CA ALA A 6 8.81 -20.51 17.70
C ALA A 6 7.54 -19.93 17.06
N ALA A 7 6.66 -19.38 17.88
CA ALA A 7 5.55 -18.55 17.41
C ALA A 7 6.14 -17.23 16.91
N LEU A 8 6.04 -16.97 15.62
CA LEU A 8 6.39 -15.68 15.04
C LEU A 8 5.35 -14.64 15.46
N LEU A 9 5.70 -13.81 16.42
CA LEU A 9 4.98 -12.61 16.79
C LEU A 9 5.54 -11.49 15.91
N VAL A 10 4.77 -11.01 14.95
CA VAL A 10 5.08 -9.76 14.24
C VAL A 10 4.77 -8.63 15.21
N LEU A 11 5.77 -8.11 15.89
CA LEU A 11 5.70 -6.93 16.74
C LEU A 11 6.28 -5.74 15.98
N LEU A 12 5.42 -4.83 15.57
CA LEU A 12 5.81 -3.49 15.18
C LEU A 12 6.31 -2.73 16.43
N LEU A 13 7.61 -2.48 16.51
CA LEU A 13 8.21 -1.61 17.52
C LEU A 13 8.03 -0.16 17.10
N VAL A 14 7.13 0.54 17.78
CA VAL A 14 6.97 1.99 17.68
C VAL A 14 7.86 2.65 18.71
N ALA A 15 8.78 3.49 18.29
CA ALA A 15 9.48 4.43 19.14
C ALA A 15 8.47 5.48 19.66
N ALA A 16 8.39 5.61 20.99
CA ALA A 16 7.54 6.58 21.65
C ALA A 16 8.10 8.00 21.41
N GLY A 17 7.35 8.81 20.65
CA GLY A 17 7.53 10.26 20.56
C GLY A 17 6.37 10.92 21.28
N CYS A 18 6.63 11.58 22.42
CA CYS A 18 5.66 12.44 23.09
C CYS A 18 5.47 13.76 22.32
N GLY A 19 4.26 14.08 21.94
CA GLY A 19 3.87 15.38 21.43
C GLY A 19 2.36 15.55 21.55
N GLY A 20 1.92 16.31 22.54
CA GLY A 20 0.51 16.65 22.74
C GLY A 20 0.08 17.77 21.78
N GLY A 21 -1.17 17.72 21.34
CA GLY A 21 -1.80 18.79 20.55
C GLY A 21 -3.30 18.54 20.40
N GLY A 22 -4.10 19.47 20.85
CA GLY A 22 -5.51 19.45 21.11
C GLY A 22 -6.43 19.07 19.95
N GLY A 23 -7.55 18.48 20.33
CA GLY A 23 -8.56 17.95 19.45
C GLY A 23 -9.56 18.99 18.94
N ASP A 24 -10.10 18.72 17.75
CA ASP A 24 -11.45 19.10 17.38
C ASP A 24 -12.21 17.82 17.02
N GLY A 25 -13.08 17.43 17.96
CA GLY A 25 -13.90 16.24 17.85
C GLY A 25 -15.21 16.55 17.15
N GLY A 26 -15.27 16.32 15.85
CA GLY A 26 -16.52 16.16 15.12
C GLY A 26 -16.94 14.69 15.14
N ALA A 27 -17.99 14.37 15.88
CA ALA A 27 -18.60 13.03 15.87
C ALA A 27 -19.16 12.77 14.46
N ARG A 28 -18.55 11.83 13.71
CA ARG A 28 -19.11 11.33 12.45
C ARG A 28 -20.10 10.22 12.76
N GLY A 29 -21.33 10.32 12.17
CA GLY A 29 -22.35 9.28 12.18
C GLY A 29 -21.85 7.98 11.58
N ALA A 30 -22.58 6.88 11.88
CA ALA A 30 -22.31 5.56 11.31
C ALA A 30 -22.20 5.63 9.78
N PRO A 31 -21.31 4.82 9.15
CA PRO A 31 -21.09 4.89 7.72
C PRO A 31 -22.40 4.56 6.98
N THR A 32 -22.96 5.55 6.36
CA THR A 32 -23.93 5.37 5.28
C THR A 32 -23.21 4.67 4.14
N THR A 33 -23.91 3.78 3.44
CA THR A 33 -23.42 3.03 2.29
C THR A 33 -22.65 3.95 1.33
N ARG A 34 -21.32 3.87 1.41
CA ARG A 34 -20.44 4.62 0.53
C ARG A 34 -20.62 4.06 -0.87
N ALA A 35 -21.27 4.80 -1.77
CA ALA A 35 -21.24 4.46 -3.17
C ALA A 35 -19.76 4.45 -3.59
N VAL A 36 -19.34 3.39 -4.27
CA VAL A 36 -17.98 3.35 -4.83
C VAL A 36 -17.90 4.54 -5.77
N ALA A 37 -17.10 5.53 -5.43
CA ALA A 37 -16.79 6.60 -6.36
C ALA A 37 -16.40 5.93 -7.67
N GLU A 38 -17.10 6.24 -8.75
CA GLU A 38 -16.67 5.78 -10.07
C GLU A 38 -15.25 6.28 -10.21
N GLN A 39 -14.33 5.32 -10.16
CA GLN A 39 -12.92 5.57 -10.03
C GLN A 39 -12.48 6.46 -11.18
N TRP A 40 -11.57 7.37 -10.92
CA TRP A 40 -10.96 8.18 -11.96
C TRP A 40 -10.56 7.26 -13.11
N PRO A 41 -11.36 7.19 -14.22
CA PRO A 41 -10.99 6.32 -15.32
C PRO A 41 -9.71 6.87 -15.90
N GLN A 42 -8.77 5.98 -16.17
CA GLN A 42 -7.55 6.35 -16.87
C GLN A 42 -7.83 7.40 -17.97
N PRO A 43 -7.00 8.45 -18.10
CA PRO A 43 -5.61 8.39 -17.70
C PRO A 43 -5.26 9.28 -16.49
N LEU A 44 -4.91 8.69 -15.35
CA LEU A 44 -4.06 9.33 -14.37
C LEU A 44 -2.63 8.93 -14.72
N LEU A 45 -1.79 9.91 -15.08
CA LEU A 45 -0.41 9.67 -15.48
C LEU A 45 0.53 10.57 -14.69
N TYR A 46 1.53 9.95 -14.08
CA TYR A 46 2.65 10.62 -13.46
C TYR A 46 3.88 10.53 -14.37
N SER A 47 4.42 11.67 -14.77
CA SER A 47 5.66 11.75 -15.56
C SER A 47 6.71 12.50 -14.75
N LEU A 48 7.83 11.82 -14.43
CA LEU A 48 8.86 12.36 -13.56
C LEU A 48 10.22 12.37 -14.26
N ASP A 49 10.99 13.43 -14.02
CA ASP A 49 12.39 13.55 -14.41
C ASP A 49 13.21 13.94 -13.18
N LEU A 50 13.81 12.95 -12.52
CA LEU A 50 14.44 13.06 -11.22
C LEU A 50 15.94 12.82 -11.29
N ALA A 51 16.70 13.52 -10.44
CA ALA A 51 18.09 13.23 -10.16
C ALA A 51 18.28 12.88 -8.68
N TYR A 52 19.05 11.85 -8.41
CA TYR A 52 19.41 11.45 -7.05
C TYR A 52 20.75 12.04 -6.63
N ASP A 53 20.77 12.76 -5.51
CA ASP A 53 21.98 13.23 -4.83
C ASP A 53 22.35 12.29 -3.69
N ALA A 54 23.38 11.47 -3.90
CA ALA A 54 23.83 10.48 -2.91
C ALA A 54 24.48 11.10 -1.66
N ARG A 55 24.96 12.36 -1.73
CA ARG A 55 25.55 13.05 -0.57
C ARG A 55 24.46 13.59 0.35
N ARG A 56 23.38 14.06 -0.23
CA ARG A 56 22.23 14.62 0.49
C ARG A 56 21.14 13.58 0.78
N PHE A 57 21.21 12.40 0.15
CA PHE A 57 20.15 11.39 0.15
C PHE A 57 18.82 12.02 -0.28
N ALA A 58 18.84 12.70 -1.41
CA ALA A 58 17.72 13.47 -1.90
C ALA A 58 17.42 13.18 -3.37
N LEU A 59 16.14 13.20 -3.72
CA LEU A 59 15.64 13.27 -5.10
C LEU A 59 15.22 14.70 -5.39
N ALA A 60 15.53 15.20 -6.57
CA ALA A 60 15.06 16.50 -7.02
C ALA A 60 14.78 16.49 -8.52
N GLY A 61 13.77 17.21 -8.95
CA GLY A 61 13.42 17.30 -10.36
C GLY A 61 12.02 17.83 -10.61
N GLU A 62 11.45 17.41 -11.72
CA GLU A 62 10.12 17.79 -12.17
C GLU A 62 9.16 16.60 -12.13
N GLU A 63 7.92 16.88 -11.81
CA GLU A 63 6.81 15.96 -11.86
C GLU A 63 5.64 16.59 -12.62
N ARG A 64 4.97 15.83 -13.47
CA ARG A 64 3.73 16.21 -14.15
C ARG A 64 2.66 15.19 -13.84
N ILE A 65 1.51 15.67 -13.41
CA ILE A 65 0.34 14.88 -13.07
C ILE A 65 -0.74 15.22 -14.10
N ALA A 66 -0.95 14.35 -15.09
CA ALA A 66 -2.05 14.48 -16.02
C ALA A 66 -3.28 13.77 -15.46
N LEU A 67 -4.39 14.48 -15.35
CA LEU A 67 -5.62 13.97 -14.74
C LEU A 67 -6.86 14.43 -15.49
N ARG A 68 -7.95 13.65 -15.36
CA ARG A 68 -9.28 13.98 -15.86
C ARG A 68 -10.25 14.14 -14.68
N ASN A 69 -11.11 15.15 -14.72
CA ASN A 69 -12.22 15.23 -13.78
C ASN A 69 -13.30 14.21 -14.14
N THR A 70 -13.44 13.16 -13.35
CA THR A 70 -14.45 12.11 -13.55
C THR A 70 -15.67 12.26 -12.64
N GLY A 71 -15.61 13.23 -11.70
CA GLY A 71 -16.73 13.60 -10.86
C GLY A 71 -17.81 14.35 -11.63
N PRO A 72 -19.03 14.44 -11.06
CA PRO A 72 -20.16 15.13 -11.69
C PRO A 72 -20.08 16.66 -11.55
N GLN A 73 -19.17 17.18 -10.76
CA GLN A 73 -19.04 18.61 -10.47
C GLN A 73 -17.72 19.19 -10.98
N PRO A 74 -17.69 20.48 -11.41
CA PRO A 74 -16.45 21.15 -11.72
C PRO A 74 -15.52 21.21 -10.51
N LEU A 75 -14.20 21.02 -10.71
CA LEU A 75 -13.18 21.11 -9.68
C LEU A 75 -12.47 22.45 -9.75
N SER A 76 -12.59 23.28 -8.72
CA SER A 76 -11.82 24.54 -8.59
C SER A 76 -10.42 24.33 -8.02
N ALA A 77 -10.18 23.20 -7.38
CA ALA A 77 -8.90 22.81 -6.84
C ALA A 77 -8.77 21.27 -6.81
N VAL A 78 -7.54 20.79 -6.78
CA VAL A 78 -7.21 19.41 -6.47
C VAL A 78 -6.30 19.35 -5.25
N TRP A 79 -6.25 18.21 -4.60
CA TRP A 79 -5.37 17.99 -3.44
C TRP A 79 -4.28 16.98 -3.78
N LEU A 80 -3.06 17.30 -3.41
CA LEU A 80 -1.92 16.38 -3.50
C LEU A 80 -1.59 15.86 -2.10
N ARG A 81 -1.32 14.56 -2.02
CA ARG A 81 -0.77 13.93 -0.80
C ARG A 81 0.74 14.05 -0.83
N THR A 82 1.29 14.52 0.28
CA THR A 82 2.73 14.63 0.54
C THR A 82 3.03 13.94 1.87
N TRP A 83 2.69 12.64 1.94
CA TRP A 83 2.68 11.86 3.18
C TRP A 83 4.00 11.87 3.94
N ALA A 84 5.13 11.88 3.23
CA ALA A 84 6.45 11.91 3.84
C ALA A 84 6.72 13.16 4.69
N ASN A 85 5.93 14.23 4.57
CA ASN A 85 6.00 15.39 5.45
C ASN A 85 5.57 15.10 6.90
N ALA A 86 4.86 13.98 7.16
CA ALA A 86 4.58 13.52 8.51
C ALA A 86 5.83 13.21 9.35
N PHE A 87 6.97 12.96 8.69
CA PHE A 87 8.26 12.74 9.35
C PHE A 87 8.96 14.05 9.76
N GLY A 88 8.44 15.20 9.35
CA GLY A 88 8.97 16.53 9.59
C GLY A 88 7.98 17.47 10.25
N SER A 89 7.92 18.67 9.74
CA SER A 89 6.93 19.70 10.11
C SER A 89 6.69 20.63 8.93
N CYS A 90 5.64 21.44 8.99
CA CYS A 90 5.36 22.45 7.95
C CYS A 90 6.51 23.45 7.76
N GLY A 91 7.26 23.76 8.82
CA GLY A 91 8.42 24.66 8.74
C GLY A 91 9.71 23.99 8.26
N ARG A 92 9.76 22.65 8.25
CA ARG A 92 10.89 21.84 7.79
C ARG A 92 10.37 20.55 7.11
N PRO A 93 9.74 20.71 5.94
CA PRO A 93 9.20 19.58 5.21
C PRO A 93 10.33 18.70 4.65
N TYR A 94 10.07 17.41 4.50
CA TYR A 94 10.94 16.50 3.77
C TYR A 94 10.60 16.43 2.29
N VAL A 95 9.36 16.78 1.93
CA VAL A 95 8.88 16.91 0.55
C VAL A 95 8.55 18.38 0.32
N GLU A 96 9.40 19.05 -0.44
CA GLU A 96 9.17 20.41 -0.91
C GLU A 96 8.52 20.34 -2.28
N VAL A 97 7.42 21.05 -2.44
CA VAL A 97 6.64 21.12 -3.69
C VAL A 97 6.44 22.58 -4.09
N ASP A 98 6.81 22.87 -5.31
CA ASP A 98 6.60 24.16 -5.96
C ASP A 98 5.77 23.95 -7.23
N VAL A 99 4.55 24.50 -7.26
CA VAL A 99 3.63 24.37 -8.40
C VAL A 99 4.09 25.33 -9.51
N ARG A 100 4.40 24.79 -10.68
CA ARG A 100 4.97 25.51 -11.83
C ARG A 100 3.98 25.71 -12.96
N ALA A 101 3.00 24.84 -13.09
CA ALA A 101 2.00 24.92 -14.15
C ALA A 101 0.69 24.25 -13.73
N GLY A 102 -0.40 24.60 -14.39
CA GLY A 102 -1.72 23.99 -14.20
C GLY A 102 -2.44 24.44 -12.92
N GLY A 103 -1.88 25.36 -12.15
CA GLY A 103 -2.49 25.91 -10.95
C GLY A 103 -1.52 26.65 -10.06
N GLU A 104 -1.98 27.00 -8.87
CA GLU A 104 -1.22 27.67 -7.82
C GLU A 104 -1.32 26.94 -6.49
N ALA A 105 -0.23 26.93 -5.73
CA ALA A 105 -0.21 26.34 -4.40
C ALA A 105 -1.19 27.08 -3.47
N GLY A 106 -2.11 26.34 -2.89
CA GLY A 106 -3.09 26.82 -1.94
C GLY A 106 -2.76 26.41 -0.49
N ALA A 107 -3.80 25.98 0.22
CA ALA A 107 -3.70 25.59 1.62
C ALA A 107 -2.89 24.30 1.82
N ARG A 108 -2.22 24.21 2.97
CA ARG A 108 -1.65 22.94 3.48
C ARG A 108 -2.50 22.46 4.63
N ARG A 109 -2.78 21.17 4.67
CA ARG A 109 -3.58 20.50 5.72
C ARG A 109 -2.90 19.23 6.23
N ARG A 110 -3.43 18.68 7.32
CA ARG A 110 -2.95 17.41 7.89
C ARG A 110 -1.45 17.42 8.16
N ASP A 111 -0.98 18.42 8.93
CA ASP A 111 0.45 18.60 9.23
C ASP A 111 1.33 18.64 7.97
N CYS A 112 0.83 19.33 6.92
CA CYS A 112 1.47 19.47 5.62
C CYS A 112 1.63 18.16 4.81
N THR A 113 0.87 17.10 5.14
CA THR A 113 0.77 15.90 4.32
C THR A 113 -0.27 16.01 3.21
N ALA A 114 -0.93 17.15 3.09
CA ALA A 114 -1.84 17.49 1.99
C ALA A 114 -1.62 18.93 1.53
N LEU A 115 -1.49 19.12 0.22
CA LEU A 115 -1.32 20.39 -0.45
C LEU A 115 -2.47 20.63 -1.42
N GLU A 116 -3.18 21.73 -1.27
CA GLU A 116 -4.15 22.21 -2.26
C GLU A 116 -3.42 22.79 -3.47
N VAL A 117 -3.90 22.46 -4.67
CA VAL A 117 -3.53 23.14 -5.92
C VAL A 117 -4.80 23.76 -6.50
N ARG A 118 -4.91 25.08 -6.43
CA ARG A 118 -6.03 25.84 -7.00
C ARG A 118 -5.86 25.91 -8.51
N LEU A 119 -6.86 25.50 -9.26
CA LEU A 119 -6.86 25.54 -10.71
C LEU A 119 -7.16 26.97 -11.19
N PRO A 120 -6.58 27.42 -12.33
CA PRO A 120 -6.82 28.75 -12.86
C PRO A 120 -8.29 28.96 -13.27
N GLU A 121 -8.93 27.88 -13.74
CA GLU A 121 -10.36 27.81 -14.04
C GLU A 121 -10.92 26.47 -13.53
N PRO A 122 -12.22 26.42 -13.15
CA PRO A 122 -12.84 25.17 -12.73
C PRO A 122 -12.79 24.11 -13.83
N LEU A 123 -12.20 22.96 -13.54
CA LEU A 123 -12.10 21.82 -14.44
C LEU A 123 -13.47 21.13 -14.55
N ALA A 124 -14.12 21.27 -15.69
CA ALA A 124 -15.44 20.71 -15.94
C ALA A 124 -15.43 19.16 -15.88
N PRO A 125 -16.58 18.50 -15.59
CA PRO A 125 -16.72 17.06 -15.72
C PRO A 125 -16.24 16.55 -17.09
N GLY A 126 -15.41 15.50 -17.10
CA GLY A 126 -14.81 14.92 -18.29
C GLY A 126 -13.62 15.67 -18.86
N ALA A 127 -13.34 16.91 -18.42
CA ALA A 127 -12.18 17.67 -18.88
C ALA A 127 -10.88 17.16 -18.26
N GLU A 128 -9.77 17.42 -18.97
CA GLU A 128 -8.41 17.04 -18.56
C GLU A 128 -7.57 18.27 -18.24
N THR A 129 -6.61 18.09 -17.34
CA THR A 129 -5.59 19.09 -17.03
C THR A 129 -4.26 18.40 -16.68
N THR A 130 -3.18 19.19 -16.69
CA THR A 130 -1.86 18.72 -16.24
C THR A 130 -1.32 19.72 -15.22
N ILE A 131 -0.95 19.21 -14.05
CA ILE A 131 -0.27 19.97 -13.01
C ILE A 131 1.22 19.71 -13.12
N GLY A 132 2.02 20.77 -13.24
CA GLY A 132 3.47 20.72 -13.27
C GLY A 132 4.05 21.12 -11.92
N LEU A 133 4.93 20.29 -11.37
CA LEU A 133 5.58 20.48 -10.08
C LEU A 133 7.10 20.48 -10.24
N ARG A 134 7.77 21.28 -9.43
CA ARG A 134 9.17 21.05 -9.08
C ARG A 134 9.20 20.48 -7.67
N ILE A 135 9.93 19.38 -7.47
CA ILE A 135 9.97 18.68 -6.19
C ILE A 135 11.41 18.50 -5.70
N GLU A 136 11.57 18.54 -4.39
CA GLU A 136 12.76 18.04 -3.69
C GLU A 136 12.30 17.16 -2.52
N VAL A 137 12.84 15.94 -2.46
CA VAL A 137 12.49 14.92 -1.45
C VAL A 137 13.76 14.49 -0.74
N ARG A 138 13.88 14.71 0.56
CA ARG A 138 15.07 14.39 1.37
C ARG A 138 14.77 13.27 2.35
N ALA A 139 15.46 12.15 2.25
CA ALA A 139 15.28 11.02 3.15
C ALA A 139 15.86 11.31 4.55
N PRO A 140 15.06 11.20 5.64
CA PRO A 140 15.53 11.38 7.01
C PRO A 140 16.50 10.27 7.43
N ALA A 141 17.36 10.55 8.42
CA ALA A 141 18.32 9.57 8.95
C ALA A 141 17.62 8.61 9.94
N ARG A 142 16.83 7.70 9.40
CA ARG A 142 16.09 6.66 10.15
C ARG A 142 15.86 5.42 9.30
N PRO A 143 15.81 4.21 9.90
CA PRO A 143 15.44 2.99 9.20
C PRO A 143 13.92 2.88 9.10
N ASP A 144 13.37 3.39 8.00
CA ASP A 144 11.94 3.41 7.72
C ASP A 144 11.69 3.30 6.22
N ARG A 145 10.43 3.08 5.79
CA ARG A 145 9.99 3.12 4.39
C ARG A 145 10.36 4.43 3.70
N PHE A 146 10.33 5.52 4.45
CA PHE A 146 10.87 6.80 4.08
C PHE A 146 12.02 7.15 5.01
N GLY A 147 13.25 6.99 4.52
CA GLY A 147 14.43 7.17 5.35
C GLY A 147 15.73 6.81 4.66
N ARG A 148 16.82 6.84 5.41
CA ARG A 148 18.14 6.42 4.94
C ARG A 148 18.85 5.59 6.01
N PHE A 149 19.37 4.46 5.59
CA PHE A 149 20.15 3.55 6.44
C PHE A 149 21.02 2.63 5.57
N GLU A 150 22.11 2.11 6.12
CA GLU A 150 23.05 1.19 5.43
C GLU A 150 23.52 1.72 4.06
N GLY A 151 23.67 3.05 3.93
CA GLY A 151 24.16 3.71 2.70
C GLY A 151 23.13 3.87 1.59
N ALA A 152 21.90 3.41 1.77
CA ALA A 152 20.79 3.56 0.83
C ALA A 152 19.73 4.55 1.34
N ALA A 153 19.03 5.19 0.42
CA ALA A 153 17.84 5.99 0.68
C ALA A 153 16.59 5.25 0.19
N TYR A 154 15.52 5.35 0.95
CA TYR A 154 14.22 4.74 0.74
C TYR A 154 13.19 5.84 0.60
N PHE A 155 12.47 5.88 -0.51
CA PHE A 155 11.51 6.93 -0.86
C PHE A 155 10.11 6.35 -1.03
N GLY A 156 9.64 5.60 -0.04
CA GLY A 156 8.28 5.07 -0.01
C GLY A 156 7.27 6.13 0.40
N ASN A 157 6.14 6.20 -0.31
CA ASN A 157 5.07 7.18 -0.11
C ASN A 157 5.60 8.62 -0.05
N ALA A 158 6.63 8.91 -0.85
CA ALA A 158 7.41 10.13 -0.76
C ALA A 158 7.17 11.12 -1.90
N LEU A 159 6.69 10.63 -3.04
CA LEU A 159 6.33 11.48 -4.17
C LEU A 159 4.94 12.11 -3.94
N PRO A 160 4.70 13.32 -4.43
CA PRO A 160 3.37 13.92 -4.42
C PRO A 160 2.37 13.07 -5.23
N LEU A 161 1.23 12.74 -4.66
CA LEU A 161 0.19 11.97 -5.32
C LEU A 161 -1.15 12.71 -5.28
N LEU A 162 -1.95 12.60 -6.35
CA LEU A 162 -3.31 13.09 -6.36
C LEU A 162 -4.11 12.39 -5.25
N ALA A 163 -4.75 13.16 -4.38
CA ALA A 163 -5.65 12.60 -3.39
C ALA A 163 -6.88 12.00 -4.08
N VAL A 164 -7.49 11.00 -3.46
CA VAL A 164 -8.74 10.44 -3.96
C VAL A 164 -9.88 11.41 -3.67
N ALA A 165 -10.74 11.65 -4.67
CA ALA A 165 -12.00 12.34 -4.50
C ALA A 165 -13.14 11.32 -4.54
N ASP A 166 -14.04 11.38 -3.57
CA ASP A 166 -15.23 10.55 -3.47
C ASP A 166 -16.47 11.42 -3.21
N GLU A 167 -17.61 10.80 -2.91
CA GLU A 167 -18.88 11.51 -2.66
C GLU A 167 -18.83 12.44 -1.42
N ASP A 168 -17.94 12.16 -0.46
CA ASP A 168 -17.70 12.97 0.73
C ASP A 168 -16.68 14.09 0.48
N GLY A 169 -16.10 14.17 -0.72
CA GLY A 169 -15.08 15.11 -1.13
C GLY A 169 -13.68 14.49 -1.20
N TRP A 170 -12.65 15.29 -0.92
CA TRP A 170 -11.27 14.82 -0.96
C TRP A 170 -10.92 13.97 0.26
N ALA A 171 -10.51 12.74 0.06
CA ALA A 171 -10.03 11.83 1.11
C ALA A 171 -8.65 12.30 1.61
N LEU A 172 -8.65 13.00 2.74
CA LEU A 172 -7.44 13.53 3.37
C LEU A 172 -7.29 12.99 4.79
N PRO A 173 -7.15 11.67 4.99
CA PRO A 173 -6.91 11.13 6.33
C PRO A 173 -5.57 11.63 6.89
N PRO A 174 -5.41 11.72 8.22
CA PRO A 174 -4.11 11.99 8.82
C PRO A 174 -3.14 10.84 8.53
N TYR A 175 -1.84 11.13 8.56
CA TYR A 175 -0.83 10.07 8.51
C TYR A 175 -0.88 9.24 9.79
N THR A 176 -0.79 7.92 9.66
CA THR A 176 -0.66 7.00 10.80
C THR A 176 0.72 6.33 10.80
N PHE A 177 1.31 6.17 12.00
CA PHE A 177 2.55 5.41 12.20
C PHE A 177 2.28 3.97 12.68
N ARG A 178 1.02 3.54 12.77
CA ARG A 178 0.62 2.23 13.30
C ARG A 178 0.13 1.24 12.25
N GLY A 179 -0.21 1.72 11.10
CA GLY A 179 -0.67 0.98 9.93
C GLY A 179 -0.47 1.83 8.71
N GLU A 180 -1.37 1.72 7.76
CA GLU A 180 -1.30 2.41 6.50
C GLU A 180 -2.34 3.54 6.41
N SER A 181 -2.06 4.54 5.58
CA SER A 181 -2.99 5.66 5.29
C SER A 181 -2.79 6.19 3.87
N PHE A 182 -2.41 5.29 2.96
CA PHE A 182 -1.94 5.66 1.62
C PHE A 182 -2.99 5.45 0.53
N TYR A 183 -4.24 5.76 0.86
CA TYR A 183 -5.33 5.68 -0.09
C TYR A 183 -5.02 6.46 -1.36
N SER A 184 -4.81 5.74 -2.45
CA SER A 184 -4.42 6.26 -3.76
C SER A 184 -5.05 5.46 -4.89
N LEU A 185 -5.18 6.11 -6.06
CA LEU A 185 -5.68 5.46 -7.26
C LEU A 185 -4.53 4.80 -8.03
N ALA A 186 -4.86 3.74 -8.76
CA ALA A 186 -3.95 3.18 -9.74
C ALA A 186 -3.69 4.20 -10.87
N ALA A 187 -2.44 4.36 -11.25
CA ALA A 187 -1.99 5.31 -12.27
C ALA A 187 -0.89 4.71 -13.13
N ASP A 188 -0.70 5.25 -14.31
CA ASP A 188 0.47 4.96 -15.11
C ASP A 188 1.64 5.88 -14.72
N TRP A 189 2.85 5.33 -14.77
CA TRP A 189 4.07 6.05 -14.40
C TRP A 189 5.09 5.97 -15.52
N ASP A 190 5.71 7.12 -15.81
CA ASP A 190 6.83 7.28 -16.73
C ASP A 190 7.93 8.07 -16.01
N VAL A 191 8.95 7.37 -15.52
CA VAL A 191 9.95 7.94 -14.61
C VAL A 191 11.34 7.85 -15.21
N ARG A 192 11.97 9.00 -15.46
CA ARG A 192 13.40 9.09 -15.73
C ARG A 192 14.14 9.36 -14.43
N LEU A 193 15.06 8.47 -14.06
CA LEU A 193 15.84 8.57 -12.83
C LEU A 193 17.34 8.62 -13.14
N ARG A 194 17.96 9.76 -12.93
CA ARG A 194 19.41 9.92 -13.07
C ARG A 194 20.13 9.61 -11.77
N LEU A 195 21.02 8.65 -11.82
CA LEU A 195 21.82 8.17 -10.69
C LEU A 195 23.30 8.55 -10.86
N PRO A 196 24.00 8.94 -9.79
CA PRO A 196 25.45 9.17 -9.86
C PRO A 196 26.21 7.83 -10.01
N PRO A 197 27.48 7.86 -10.46
CA PRO A 197 28.30 6.66 -10.58
C PRO A 197 28.36 5.84 -9.28
N GLY A 198 28.24 4.51 -9.39
CA GLY A 198 28.30 3.58 -8.28
C GLY A 198 26.99 3.44 -7.49
N VAL A 199 25.98 4.21 -7.82
CA VAL A 199 24.63 4.07 -7.26
C VAL A 199 23.75 3.26 -8.20
N ARG A 200 22.94 2.37 -7.64
CA ARG A 200 21.86 1.65 -8.34
C ARG A 200 20.53 1.92 -7.65
N ALA A 201 19.45 1.67 -8.34
CA ALA A 201 18.12 1.76 -7.73
C ALA A 201 17.31 0.48 -7.96
N ALA A 202 16.52 0.11 -6.96
CA ALA A 202 15.37 -0.76 -7.10
C ALA A 202 14.11 0.13 -7.12
N THR A 203 13.18 -0.12 -8.03
CA THR A 203 12.02 0.74 -8.22
C THR A 203 10.75 -0.05 -8.50
N THR A 204 9.60 0.54 -8.21
CA THR A 204 8.35 0.15 -8.85
C THR A 204 8.52 0.26 -10.37
N GLY A 205 7.95 -0.70 -11.13
CA GLY A 205 7.97 -0.70 -12.59
C GLY A 205 9.20 -1.34 -13.22
N VAL A 206 9.27 -1.27 -14.52
CA VAL A 206 10.27 -1.95 -15.37
C VAL A 206 11.06 -0.93 -16.19
N GLU A 207 12.38 -1.07 -16.19
CA GLU A 207 13.25 -0.24 -17.04
C GLU A 207 13.00 -0.48 -18.54
N ARG A 208 12.81 0.60 -19.28
CA ARG A 208 12.62 0.64 -20.73
C ARG A 208 13.53 1.72 -21.33
N GLY A 209 14.76 1.37 -21.66
CA GLY A 209 15.78 2.33 -22.09
C GLY A 209 16.21 3.24 -20.94
N ASP A 210 15.97 4.55 -21.06
CA ASP A 210 16.30 5.57 -20.05
C ASP A 210 15.11 5.91 -19.12
N THR A 211 14.02 5.16 -19.24
CA THR A 211 12.76 5.41 -18.54
C THR A 211 12.33 4.15 -17.78
N ILE A 212 11.74 4.32 -16.61
CA ILE A 212 11.10 3.28 -15.83
C ILE A 212 9.60 3.45 -15.98
N ARG A 213 8.90 2.39 -16.37
CA ARG A 213 7.45 2.41 -16.58
C ARG A 213 6.75 1.45 -15.64
N ALA A 214 5.70 1.95 -14.99
CA ALA A 214 4.76 1.12 -14.26
C ALA A 214 3.35 1.42 -14.74
N ALA A 215 2.57 0.37 -15.00
CA ALA A 215 1.18 0.51 -15.41
C ALA A 215 0.27 0.24 -14.22
N ALA A 216 -0.73 1.08 -14.02
CA ALA A 216 -1.74 0.95 -12.96
C ALA A 216 -1.11 0.68 -11.58
N ALA A 217 -0.05 1.41 -11.21
CA ALA A 217 0.58 1.34 -9.89
C ALA A 217 0.05 2.46 -8.99
N ARG A 218 -0.20 2.13 -7.70
CA ARG A 218 -0.80 3.06 -6.73
C ARG A 218 0.20 3.98 -6.08
N ASP A 219 1.47 3.59 -6.08
CA ASP A 219 2.60 4.38 -5.60
C ASP A 219 3.84 4.00 -6.38
N PHE A 220 4.87 4.84 -6.33
CA PHE A 220 6.13 4.59 -6.98
C PHE A 220 7.26 4.64 -5.96
N MET A 221 7.72 3.45 -5.56
CA MET A 221 8.84 3.29 -4.63
C MET A 221 10.18 3.43 -5.34
N ILE A 222 11.13 4.12 -4.71
CA ILE A 222 12.53 4.18 -5.12
C ILE A 222 13.41 3.84 -3.92
N VAL A 223 14.31 2.86 -4.10
CA VAL A 223 15.41 2.61 -3.17
C VAL A 223 16.71 2.82 -3.92
N ALA A 224 17.51 3.81 -3.53
CA ALA A 224 18.75 4.19 -4.21
C ALA A 224 19.97 4.10 -3.29
N GLY A 225 21.04 3.44 -3.76
CA GLY A 225 22.26 3.26 -2.96
C GLY A 225 23.27 2.33 -3.61
N PRO A 226 24.29 1.87 -2.88
CA PRO A 226 25.29 0.92 -3.36
C PRO A 226 24.73 -0.52 -3.42
N LEU A 227 23.59 -0.68 -4.08
CA LEU A 227 22.83 -1.93 -4.12
C LEU A 227 23.47 -2.96 -5.05
N ARG A 228 23.36 -4.24 -4.67
CA ARG A 228 23.72 -5.40 -5.48
C ARG A 228 22.49 -6.23 -5.77
N GLU A 229 22.32 -6.59 -7.03
CA GLU A 229 21.20 -7.36 -7.54
C GLU A 229 21.57 -8.83 -7.70
N GLN A 230 20.64 -9.71 -7.38
CA GLN A 230 20.63 -11.10 -7.78
C GLN A 230 19.27 -11.45 -8.38
N THR A 231 19.30 -12.02 -9.59
CA THR A 231 18.10 -12.29 -10.37
C THR A 231 17.71 -13.76 -10.36
N GLY A 232 16.43 -14.02 -10.36
CA GLY A 232 15.82 -15.34 -10.56
C GLY A 232 14.49 -15.22 -11.31
N ARG A 233 13.75 -16.31 -11.40
CA ARG A 233 12.46 -16.33 -12.12
C ARG A 233 11.38 -17.09 -11.36
N ALA A 234 10.15 -16.60 -11.52
CA ALA A 234 8.92 -17.29 -11.10
C ALA A 234 8.00 -17.43 -12.33
N GLY A 235 8.21 -18.49 -13.11
CA GLY A 235 7.58 -18.62 -14.42
C GLY A 235 8.07 -17.55 -15.39
N ALA A 236 7.19 -16.76 -15.96
CA ALA A 236 7.52 -15.63 -16.83
C ALA A 236 8.02 -14.39 -16.06
N ILE A 237 7.74 -14.30 -14.76
CA ILE A 237 8.06 -13.13 -13.93
C ILE A 237 9.55 -13.14 -13.59
N THR A 238 10.26 -12.03 -13.81
CA THR A 238 11.61 -11.79 -13.32
C THR A 238 11.51 -11.41 -11.83
N VAL A 239 12.33 -12.04 -10.98
CA VAL A 239 12.42 -11.70 -9.56
C VAL A 239 13.82 -11.20 -9.28
N ARG A 240 13.96 -9.95 -8.88
CA ARG A 240 15.23 -9.33 -8.51
C ARG A 240 15.30 -9.18 -7.00
N HIS A 241 16.42 -9.57 -6.42
CA HIS A 241 16.69 -9.36 -5.00
C HIS A 241 17.85 -8.38 -4.83
N TRP A 242 17.61 -7.34 -4.05
CA TRP A 242 18.51 -6.21 -3.85
C TRP A 242 19.04 -6.16 -2.43
N THR A 243 20.36 -6.06 -2.27
CA THR A 243 21.03 -5.92 -0.97
C THR A 243 22.15 -4.91 -1.04
N PRO A 244 22.45 -4.21 0.05
CA PRO A 244 23.66 -3.37 0.13
C PRO A 244 24.96 -4.18 0.04
N ASP A 245 24.97 -5.41 0.55
CA ASP A 245 26.19 -6.24 0.69
C ASP A 245 26.27 -7.48 -0.22
N GLY A 246 25.18 -7.73 -0.99
CA GLY A 246 25.16 -8.82 -1.94
C GLY A 246 25.14 -10.23 -1.33
N SER A 247 24.53 -10.44 -0.14
CA SER A 247 24.47 -11.74 0.52
C SER A 247 23.66 -12.78 -0.30
N GLY A 248 24.37 -13.63 -1.08
CA GLY A 248 23.76 -14.59 -2.00
C GLY A 248 22.90 -15.66 -1.33
N GLY A 249 23.12 -15.95 -0.04
CA GLY A 249 22.30 -16.90 0.71
C GLY A 249 20.88 -16.41 0.96
N GLU A 250 20.70 -15.12 1.22
CA GLU A 250 19.39 -14.50 1.42
C GLU A 250 18.64 -14.40 0.10
N ALA A 251 19.29 -13.96 -0.96
CA ALA A 251 18.69 -13.85 -2.29
C ALA A 251 18.12 -15.18 -2.80
N ARG A 252 18.85 -16.28 -2.66
CA ARG A 252 18.33 -17.60 -3.06
C ARG A 252 17.05 -17.97 -2.29
N ARG A 253 17.00 -17.67 -0.99
CA ARG A 253 15.79 -17.91 -0.17
C ARG A 253 14.63 -17.00 -0.57
N ALA A 254 14.89 -15.70 -0.75
CA ALA A 254 13.88 -14.73 -1.17
C ALA A 254 13.27 -15.11 -2.53
N ILE A 255 14.09 -15.44 -3.52
CA ILE A 255 13.63 -15.88 -4.84
C ILE A 255 12.82 -17.18 -4.76
N ALA A 256 13.22 -18.12 -3.91
CA ALA A 256 12.45 -19.36 -3.72
C ALA A 256 11.08 -19.12 -3.06
N VAL A 257 11.01 -18.22 -2.07
CA VAL A 257 9.74 -17.78 -1.44
C VAL A 257 8.88 -17.06 -2.48
N ALA A 258 9.45 -16.12 -3.23
CA ALA A 258 8.72 -15.38 -4.26
C ALA A 258 8.13 -16.32 -5.32
N ARG A 259 8.91 -17.27 -5.84
CA ARG A 259 8.43 -18.27 -6.80
C ARG A 259 7.23 -19.05 -6.24
N ARG A 260 7.32 -19.52 -4.99
CA ARG A 260 6.24 -20.27 -4.33
C ARG A 260 4.99 -19.41 -4.15
N SER A 261 5.15 -18.17 -3.69
CA SER A 261 4.05 -17.24 -3.42
C SER A 261 3.35 -16.80 -4.71
N LEU A 262 4.11 -16.28 -5.69
CA LEU A 262 3.59 -15.84 -6.99
C LEU A 262 2.83 -16.98 -7.70
N THR A 263 3.39 -18.20 -7.72
CA THR A 263 2.73 -19.36 -8.34
C THR A 263 1.41 -19.70 -7.66
N ALA A 264 1.38 -19.70 -6.31
CA ALA A 264 0.18 -20.05 -5.57
C ALA A 264 -0.90 -18.97 -5.69
N TYR A 265 -0.52 -17.69 -5.56
CA TYR A 265 -1.45 -16.58 -5.57
C TYR A 265 -2.02 -16.34 -6.97
N ALA A 266 -1.21 -16.46 -8.02
CA ALA A 266 -1.70 -16.43 -9.40
C ALA A 266 -2.75 -17.52 -9.65
N ARG A 267 -2.53 -18.73 -9.09
CA ARG A 267 -3.51 -19.82 -9.16
C ARG A 267 -4.77 -19.57 -8.36
N TRP A 268 -4.69 -18.79 -7.24
CA TRP A 268 -5.86 -18.54 -6.38
C TRP A 268 -6.64 -17.29 -6.78
N PHE A 269 -5.96 -16.25 -7.22
CA PHE A 269 -6.55 -14.93 -7.40
C PHE A 269 -6.59 -14.46 -8.87
N GLY A 270 -5.86 -15.14 -9.75
CA GLY A 270 -5.66 -14.74 -11.14
C GLY A 270 -4.24 -14.28 -11.43
N PRO A 271 -3.89 -14.01 -12.70
CA PRO A 271 -2.53 -13.67 -13.09
C PRO A 271 -2.04 -12.42 -12.36
N TYR A 272 -0.76 -12.39 -12.01
CA TYR A 272 -0.08 -11.22 -11.46
C TYR A 272 -0.10 -10.06 -12.47
N GLY A 273 0.15 -10.38 -13.75
CA GLY A 273 0.01 -9.41 -14.85
C GLY A 273 1.13 -8.38 -14.92
N ARG A 274 2.21 -8.54 -14.14
CA ARG A 274 3.44 -7.74 -14.18
C ARG A 274 4.61 -8.61 -14.62
N GLU A 275 5.65 -7.97 -15.18
CA GLU A 275 6.80 -8.67 -15.73
C GLU A 275 7.87 -8.95 -14.67
N GLU A 276 7.94 -8.12 -13.64
CA GLU A 276 8.97 -8.13 -12.61
C GLU A 276 8.41 -8.03 -11.20
N LEU A 277 9.20 -8.48 -10.23
CA LEU A 277 9.01 -8.24 -8.80
C LEU A 277 10.38 -7.99 -8.18
N ASP A 278 10.57 -6.82 -7.62
CA ASP A 278 11.74 -6.45 -6.85
C ASP A 278 11.55 -6.78 -5.37
N ILE A 279 12.58 -7.33 -4.74
CA ILE A 279 12.63 -7.61 -3.32
C ILE A 279 13.85 -6.90 -2.76
N VAL A 280 13.65 -5.87 -1.99
CA VAL A 280 14.73 -5.19 -1.27
C VAL A 280 14.86 -5.81 0.11
N ALA A 281 16.07 -6.27 0.47
CA ALA A 281 16.32 -6.77 1.81
C ALA A 281 16.05 -5.66 2.84
N GLY A 282 15.23 -5.96 3.83
CA GLY A 282 14.95 -5.03 4.93
C GLY A 282 16.20 -4.74 5.79
N PRO A 283 16.21 -3.65 6.56
CA PRO A 283 17.36 -3.26 7.37
C PRO A 283 17.73 -4.34 8.39
N ARG A 284 19.01 -4.70 8.45
CA ARG A 284 19.52 -5.70 9.41
C ARG A 284 19.36 -5.28 10.87
N SER A 285 19.43 -3.97 11.13
CA SER A 285 19.24 -3.41 12.47
C SER A 285 17.83 -3.65 13.03
N VAL A 286 16.85 -3.83 12.15
CA VAL A 286 15.44 -4.11 12.49
C VAL A 286 15.13 -5.61 12.43
N SER A 287 15.98 -6.42 11.80
CA SER A 287 15.77 -7.86 11.54
C SER A 287 15.80 -8.77 12.78
N ARG A 288 16.10 -8.26 13.95
CA ARG A 288 16.08 -9.04 15.22
C ARG A 288 14.72 -9.04 15.92
N GLY A 289 13.77 -8.31 15.37
CA GLY A 289 12.37 -8.25 15.75
C GLY A 289 11.55 -8.07 14.53
N ALA A 290 10.43 -7.60 14.36
CA ALA A 290 9.74 -7.33 13.10
C ALA A 290 10.56 -6.32 12.28
N GLY A 291 11.20 -6.78 11.21
CA GLY A 291 11.90 -5.92 10.25
C GLY A 291 10.90 -5.04 9.52
N LEU A 292 11.37 -3.93 8.96
CA LEU A 292 10.60 -3.15 8.01
C LEU A 292 10.19 -4.08 6.86
N ALA A 293 8.91 -4.29 6.66
CA ALA A 293 8.33 -5.03 5.56
C ALA A 293 7.26 -4.14 4.93
N MET A 294 7.28 -4.04 3.59
CA MET A 294 6.44 -3.11 2.83
C MET A 294 6.10 -3.68 1.46
N GLU A 295 4.92 -3.39 1.01
CA GLU A 295 4.19 -4.02 -0.07
C GLU A 295 4.07 -3.20 -1.36
N TYR A 296 4.97 -2.27 -1.67
CA TYR A 296 4.83 -1.42 -2.85
C TYR A 296 4.55 -2.21 -4.12
N PRO A 297 3.78 -1.64 -5.08
CA PRO A 297 3.53 -2.31 -6.35
C PRO A 297 4.84 -2.66 -7.06
N GLU A 298 4.98 -3.92 -7.49
CA GLU A 298 6.16 -4.47 -8.17
C GLU A 298 7.47 -4.42 -7.37
N LEU A 299 7.46 -3.86 -6.14
CA LEU A 299 8.61 -3.83 -5.24
C LEU A 299 8.17 -4.08 -3.80
N VAL A 300 8.78 -5.03 -3.12
CA VAL A 300 8.56 -5.27 -1.70
C VAL A 300 9.86 -5.09 -0.90
N ILE A 301 9.75 -4.56 0.32
CA ILE A 301 10.86 -4.55 1.27
C ILE A 301 10.59 -5.68 2.26
N SER A 302 11.46 -6.68 2.37
CA SER A 302 11.15 -7.82 3.24
C SER A 302 12.37 -8.69 3.56
N PRO A 303 12.44 -9.26 4.77
CA PRO A 303 13.34 -10.39 5.03
C PRO A 303 12.87 -11.63 4.25
N ALA A 304 13.81 -12.51 3.87
CA ALA A 304 13.57 -13.69 3.06
C ALA A 304 12.86 -14.84 3.82
N SER A 305 11.80 -14.56 4.57
CA SER A 305 10.99 -15.56 5.28
C SER A 305 9.63 -15.76 4.62
N LEU A 306 9.13 -17.00 4.60
CA LEU A 306 7.81 -17.27 4.01
C LEU A 306 6.70 -16.48 4.71
N GLY A 307 6.79 -16.30 6.02
CA GLY A 307 5.75 -15.63 6.81
C GLY A 307 5.63 -14.14 6.49
N VAL A 308 6.76 -13.46 6.30
CA VAL A 308 6.81 -12.02 6.00
C VAL A 308 6.79 -11.81 4.49
N LEU A 309 7.79 -12.28 3.75
CA LEU A 309 7.87 -12.06 2.30
C LEU A 309 6.65 -12.62 1.55
N GLY A 310 6.11 -13.76 2.00
CA GLY A 310 4.88 -14.29 1.40
C GLY A 310 3.65 -13.43 1.65
N HIS A 311 3.61 -12.70 2.78
CA HIS A 311 2.60 -11.70 3.09
C HIS A 311 2.74 -10.48 2.18
N GLU A 312 3.95 -9.88 2.08
CA GLU A 312 4.20 -8.74 1.20
C GLU A 312 3.90 -9.05 -0.27
N ILE A 313 4.20 -10.27 -0.72
CA ILE A 313 3.84 -10.70 -2.08
C ILE A 313 2.32 -10.88 -2.24
N ALA A 314 1.58 -11.18 -1.19
CA ALA A 314 0.11 -11.25 -1.30
C ALA A 314 -0.51 -9.89 -1.54
N HIS A 315 0.08 -8.82 -1.01
CA HIS A 315 -0.31 -7.45 -1.29
C HIS A 315 -0.14 -7.04 -2.76
N GLN A 316 0.61 -7.79 -3.56
CA GLN A 316 0.63 -7.54 -5.01
C GLN A 316 -0.75 -7.76 -5.66
N TRP A 317 -1.63 -8.56 -5.02
CA TRP A 317 -3.06 -8.68 -5.38
C TRP A 317 -3.95 -7.80 -4.51
N TRP A 318 -3.76 -7.80 -3.18
CA TRP A 318 -4.57 -7.09 -2.18
C TRP A 318 -3.84 -5.83 -1.73
N TYR A 319 -3.95 -4.77 -2.43
CA TYR A 319 -3.35 -3.46 -2.52
C TYR A 319 -2.90 -3.15 -3.96
N GLY A 320 -1.89 -3.83 -4.51
CA GLY A 320 -1.32 -3.49 -5.83
C GLY A 320 -2.34 -3.59 -6.97
N ILE A 321 -3.02 -4.74 -7.10
CA ILE A 321 -4.04 -4.97 -8.15
C ILE A 321 -5.42 -4.51 -7.70
N VAL A 322 -5.82 -4.83 -6.49
CA VAL A 322 -7.09 -4.43 -5.89
C VAL A 322 -6.78 -3.55 -4.69
N GLY A 323 -6.97 -2.24 -4.84
CA GLY A 323 -6.74 -1.29 -3.76
C GLY A 323 -7.95 -1.17 -2.84
N ASP A 324 -7.74 -0.48 -1.76
CA ASP A 324 -8.74 -0.15 -0.75
C ASP A 324 -8.43 1.21 -0.11
N ASP A 325 -9.29 1.67 0.75
CA ASP A 325 -9.01 2.78 1.65
C ASP A 325 -8.34 2.22 2.92
N GLU A 326 -7.01 2.19 2.93
CA GLU A 326 -6.22 1.63 4.03
C GLU A 326 -6.48 2.34 5.38
N TYR A 327 -6.93 3.58 5.35
CA TYR A 327 -7.24 4.32 6.58
C TYR A 327 -8.63 3.99 7.13
N ASP A 328 -9.63 3.97 6.28
CA ASP A 328 -11.01 3.75 6.71
C ASP A 328 -11.41 2.26 6.70
N GLU A 329 -10.76 1.43 5.88
CA GLU A 329 -11.04 0.00 5.72
C GLU A 329 -9.77 -0.90 5.78
N PRO A 330 -8.87 -0.74 6.77
CA PRO A 330 -7.54 -1.35 6.82
C PRO A 330 -7.52 -2.89 6.86
N TRP A 331 -8.67 -3.52 6.91
CA TRP A 331 -8.78 -4.98 6.92
C TRP A 331 -8.79 -5.59 5.51
N LEU A 332 -9.07 -4.78 4.47
CA LEU A 332 -9.26 -5.28 3.11
C LEU A 332 -7.96 -5.72 2.44
N ASP A 333 -6.85 -5.12 2.80
CA ASP A 333 -5.52 -5.55 2.34
C ASP A 333 -4.87 -6.54 3.32
N GLU A 334 -4.71 -6.16 4.56
CA GLU A 334 -3.96 -6.87 5.58
C GLU A 334 -4.55 -8.22 5.97
N SER A 335 -5.89 -8.29 6.07
CA SER A 335 -6.54 -9.56 6.37
C SER A 335 -6.44 -10.54 5.22
N PHE A 336 -6.53 -10.04 3.98
CA PHE A 336 -6.41 -10.88 2.79
C PHE A 336 -4.97 -11.34 2.56
N ALA A 337 -3.98 -10.47 2.80
CA ALA A 337 -2.57 -10.84 2.73
C ALA A 337 -2.22 -11.92 3.79
N ASN A 338 -2.65 -11.73 5.03
CA ASN A 338 -2.45 -12.73 6.08
C ASN A 338 -3.20 -14.04 5.83
N TYR A 339 -4.45 -13.99 5.34
CA TYR A 339 -5.16 -15.19 4.91
C TYR A 339 -4.39 -15.94 3.84
N SER A 340 -3.82 -15.23 2.88
CA SER A 340 -3.07 -15.79 1.76
C SER A 340 -1.82 -16.51 2.24
N VAL A 341 -1.01 -15.90 3.09
CA VAL A 341 0.22 -16.51 3.60
C VAL A 341 -0.07 -17.68 4.55
N PHE A 342 -1.10 -17.61 5.40
CA PHE A 342 -1.49 -18.72 6.26
C PHE A 342 -2.01 -19.92 5.45
N ARG A 343 -2.78 -19.65 4.40
CA ARG A 343 -3.22 -20.68 3.45
C ARG A 343 -2.02 -21.29 2.72
N LEU A 344 -1.04 -20.49 2.28
CA LEU A 344 0.18 -20.97 1.62
C LEU A 344 1.06 -21.81 2.56
N GLY A 345 1.18 -21.41 3.81
CA GLY A 345 1.92 -22.14 4.85
C GLY A 345 1.18 -23.39 5.37
N GLY A 346 -0.10 -23.57 5.02
CA GLY A 346 -0.94 -24.68 5.48
C GLY A 346 -1.35 -24.61 6.96
N ARG A 347 -1.03 -23.52 7.66
CA ARG A 347 -1.29 -23.34 9.10
C ARG A 347 -1.89 -21.98 9.36
N PHE A 348 -3.04 -21.97 10.04
CA PHE A 348 -3.64 -20.77 10.60
C PHE A 348 -3.33 -20.68 12.09
N PRO A 349 -3.08 -19.51 12.63
CA PRO A 349 -2.91 -19.32 14.07
C PRO A 349 -4.22 -19.63 14.80
N ARG A 350 -4.16 -19.67 16.13
CA ARG A 350 -5.35 -19.68 16.96
C ARG A 350 -6.11 -18.38 16.74
N CYS A 351 -7.36 -18.50 16.32
CA CYS A 351 -8.20 -17.33 16.06
C CYS A 351 -8.52 -16.58 17.36
N PRO A 352 -8.43 -15.24 17.36
CA PRO A 352 -8.86 -14.46 18.50
C PRO A 352 -10.37 -14.62 18.75
N PRO A 353 -10.82 -14.47 20.02
CA PRO A 353 -12.25 -14.53 20.34
C PRO A 353 -13.02 -13.40 19.67
N ARG A 354 -14.27 -13.67 19.29
CA ARG A 354 -15.21 -12.71 18.73
C ARG A 354 -16.30 -12.39 19.73
N PRO A 355 -16.94 -11.20 19.73
CA PRO A 355 -16.71 -10.10 18.79
C PRO A 355 -15.35 -9.43 18.97
N TYR A 356 -14.79 -8.90 17.88
CA TYR A 356 -13.56 -8.11 17.91
C TYR A 356 -13.80 -6.72 18.52
N ARG A 357 -12.80 -6.18 19.19
CA ARG A 357 -12.79 -4.82 19.74
C ARG A 357 -11.44 -4.16 19.50
N PRO A 358 -11.40 -3.09 18.67
CA PRO A 358 -12.48 -2.56 17.80
C PRO A 358 -13.06 -3.63 16.86
N PRO A 359 -14.19 -3.37 16.17
CA PRO A 359 -14.70 -4.22 15.10
C PRO A 359 -13.65 -4.45 14.02
N LEU A 360 -13.78 -5.53 13.24
CA LEU A 360 -12.83 -5.83 12.13
C LEU A 360 -12.79 -4.71 11.09
N THR A 361 -13.94 -4.13 10.80
CA THR A 361 -14.15 -3.08 9.80
C THR A 361 -14.06 -1.67 10.38
N ALA A 362 -13.39 -1.51 11.53
CA ALA A 362 -13.11 -0.20 12.11
C ALA A 362 -11.96 0.50 11.36
N SER A 363 -11.98 1.83 11.41
CA SER A 363 -10.93 2.65 10.76
C SER A 363 -9.62 2.64 11.54
N MET A 364 -8.53 3.12 10.91
CA MET A 364 -7.26 3.34 11.61
C MET A 364 -7.39 4.30 12.77
N ALA A 365 -8.31 5.29 12.73
CA ALA A 365 -8.58 6.16 13.87
C ALA A 365 -9.02 5.37 15.11
N ASP A 366 -9.83 4.33 14.95
CA ASP A 366 -10.24 3.44 16.04
C ASP A 366 -9.09 2.59 16.56
N PHE A 367 -8.28 2.05 15.65
CA PHE A 367 -7.12 1.24 16.02
C PHE A 367 -5.99 2.05 16.64
N GLU A 368 -5.82 3.32 16.26
CA GLU A 368 -4.89 4.21 16.94
C GLU A 368 -5.27 4.41 18.41
N ARG A 369 -6.55 4.60 18.71
CA ARG A 369 -7.05 4.67 20.08
C ARG A 369 -6.90 3.36 20.84
N ALA A 370 -7.08 2.22 20.16
CA ALA A 370 -6.99 0.89 20.78
C ALA A 370 -5.55 0.35 20.90
N GLY A 371 -4.59 0.92 20.16
CA GLY A 371 -3.17 0.57 20.16
C GLY A 371 -2.80 -0.58 19.21
N SER A 372 -1.50 -0.63 18.84
CA SER A 372 -0.95 -1.60 17.89
C SER A 372 -1.26 -3.08 18.22
N PRO A 373 -1.27 -3.54 19.48
CA PRO A 373 -1.64 -4.93 19.76
C PRO A 373 -3.08 -5.28 19.37
N ALA A 374 -4.01 -4.31 19.45
CA ALA A 374 -5.39 -4.51 19.02
C ALA A 374 -5.46 -4.58 17.50
N TYR A 375 -4.76 -3.69 16.79
CA TYR A 375 -4.67 -3.67 15.33
C TYR A 375 -4.18 -5.03 14.79
N VAL A 376 -3.01 -5.48 15.20
CA VAL A 376 -2.44 -6.77 14.76
C VAL A 376 -3.37 -7.94 15.10
N ARG A 377 -3.93 -7.97 16.32
CA ARG A 377 -4.83 -9.05 16.74
C ARG A 377 -6.10 -9.11 15.91
N VAL A 378 -6.70 -7.96 15.59
CA VAL A 378 -8.00 -7.91 14.92
C VAL A 378 -7.83 -7.94 13.42
N VAL A 379 -7.08 -7.02 12.85
CA VAL A 379 -6.96 -6.86 11.39
C VAL A 379 -6.17 -8.01 10.79
N TYR A 380 -4.95 -8.26 11.27
CA TYR A 380 -4.10 -9.33 10.71
C TYR A 380 -4.62 -10.73 11.03
N HIS A 381 -4.78 -11.05 12.32
CA HIS A 381 -5.14 -12.42 12.73
C HIS A 381 -6.64 -12.66 12.68
N GLY A 382 -7.41 -11.71 13.19
CA GLY A 382 -8.87 -11.81 13.25
C GLY A 382 -9.48 -11.85 11.86
N GLY A 383 -9.06 -10.95 10.97
CA GLY A 383 -9.54 -10.88 9.60
C GLY A 383 -9.20 -12.12 8.78
N ALA A 384 -7.95 -12.61 8.86
CA ALA A 384 -7.60 -13.88 8.22
C ALA A 384 -8.46 -15.05 8.73
N CYS A 385 -8.80 -15.06 10.03
CA CYS A 385 -9.73 -16.04 10.60
C CYS A 385 -11.17 -15.84 10.12
N SER A 386 -11.59 -14.61 9.89
CA SER A 386 -12.91 -14.28 9.33
C SER A 386 -13.04 -14.80 7.90
N LEU A 387 -12.03 -14.58 7.06
CA LEU A 387 -11.96 -15.14 5.70
C LEU A 387 -11.94 -16.67 5.70
N ARG A 388 -11.24 -17.29 6.67
CA ARG A 388 -11.27 -18.75 6.84
C ARG A 388 -12.64 -19.28 7.25
N VAL A 389 -13.45 -18.54 7.99
CA VAL A 389 -14.85 -18.89 8.29
C VAL A 389 -15.67 -18.95 7.00
N LEU A 390 -15.50 -17.97 6.12
CA LEU A 390 -16.14 -17.97 4.80
C LEU A 390 -15.65 -19.14 3.95
N GLU A 391 -14.33 -19.37 3.86
CA GLU A 391 -13.77 -20.52 3.12
C GLU A 391 -14.36 -21.85 3.56
N ARG A 392 -14.50 -22.07 4.87
CA ARG A 392 -15.07 -23.34 5.40
C ARG A 392 -16.54 -23.50 5.03
N ALA A 393 -17.32 -22.44 5.02
CA ALA A 393 -18.73 -22.49 4.67
C ALA A 393 -18.97 -22.65 3.17
N PHE A 394 -18.15 -22.02 2.34
CA PHE A 394 -18.24 -22.11 0.88
C PHE A 394 -17.59 -23.39 0.32
N GLY A 395 -16.63 -23.96 1.05
CA GLY A 395 -15.65 -24.89 0.53
C GLY A 395 -14.55 -24.20 -0.28
N ARG A 396 -13.34 -24.77 -0.25
CA ARG A 396 -12.12 -24.15 -0.80
C ARG A 396 -12.26 -23.73 -2.26
N ALA A 397 -12.86 -24.56 -3.11
CA ALA A 397 -12.97 -24.28 -4.54
C ALA A 397 -13.86 -23.06 -4.82
N ARG A 398 -15.06 -23.02 -4.22
CA ARG A 398 -16.01 -21.90 -4.40
C ARG A 398 -15.49 -20.60 -3.82
N PHE A 399 -14.85 -20.67 -2.64
CA PHE A 399 -14.25 -19.48 -2.03
C PHE A 399 -13.10 -18.95 -2.88
N THR A 400 -12.27 -19.80 -3.47
CA THR A 400 -11.23 -19.40 -4.42
C THR A 400 -11.84 -18.76 -5.67
N ALA A 401 -12.95 -19.29 -6.19
CA ALA A 401 -13.66 -18.70 -7.32
C ALA A 401 -14.25 -17.31 -6.98
N LEU A 402 -14.78 -17.16 -5.77
CA LEU A 402 -15.23 -15.85 -5.26
C LEU A 402 -14.07 -14.84 -5.24
N LEU A 403 -12.92 -15.18 -4.63
CA LEU A 403 -11.78 -14.28 -4.55
C LEU A 403 -11.22 -13.91 -5.93
N ARG A 404 -11.18 -14.86 -6.89
CA ARG A 404 -10.83 -14.55 -8.28
C ARG A 404 -11.81 -13.57 -8.93
N ARG A 405 -13.11 -13.72 -8.65
CA ARG A 405 -14.12 -12.78 -9.15
C ARG A 405 -13.90 -11.40 -8.57
N VAL A 406 -13.67 -11.31 -7.24
CA VAL A 406 -13.37 -10.03 -6.58
C VAL A 406 -12.16 -9.35 -7.22
N VAL A 407 -11.03 -10.08 -7.39
CA VAL A 407 -9.83 -9.52 -8.01
C VAL A 407 -10.08 -9.09 -9.46
N ARG A 408 -10.83 -9.87 -10.24
CA ARG A 408 -11.14 -9.52 -11.63
C ARG A 408 -12.03 -8.27 -11.73
N ASP A 409 -13.07 -8.22 -10.89
CA ASP A 409 -14.11 -7.20 -10.96
C ASP A 409 -13.64 -5.85 -10.36
N HIS A 410 -12.59 -5.87 -9.50
CA HIS A 410 -11.98 -4.69 -8.90
C HIS A 410 -10.52 -4.47 -9.33
N ARG A 411 -10.10 -5.09 -10.44
CA ARG A 411 -8.74 -4.92 -10.96
C ARG A 411 -8.45 -3.46 -11.26
N ASP A 412 -7.30 -2.99 -10.75
CA ASP A 412 -6.80 -1.63 -10.87
C ASP A 412 -7.74 -0.57 -10.25
N GLY A 413 -8.75 -1.05 -9.54
CA GLY A 413 -9.76 -0.28 -8.84
C GLY A 413 -9.66 -0.36 -7.31
N VAL A 414 -10.72 0.03 -6.63
CA VAL A 414 -10.86 0.03 -5.17
C VAL A 414 -11.94 -0.96 -4.75
N LEU A 415 -11.61 -1.81 -3.78
CA LEU A 415 -12.55 -2.69 -3.10
C LEU A 415 -13.03 -2.01 -1.82
N THR A 416 -14.32 -2.07 -1.54
CA THR A 416 -14.89 -1.65 -0.26
C THR A 416 -15.47 -2.85 0.50
N THR A 417 -15.64 -2.72 1.80
CA THR A 417 -16.33 -3.74 2.63
C THR A 417 -17.70 -4.07 2.06
N ASP A 418 -18.46 -3.08 1.66
CA ASP A 418 -19.79 -3.28 1.08
C ASP A 418 -19.75 -4.05 -0.24
N ALA A 419 -18.78 -3.76 -1.11
CA ALA A 419 -18.58 -4.50 -2.35
C ALA A 419 -18.21 -5.97 -2.07
N PHE A 420 -17.33 -6.21 -1.11
CA PHE A 420 -16.99 -7.57 -0.70
C PHE A 420 -18.19 -8.31 -0.08
N VAL A 421 -18.97 -7.65 0.78
CA VAL A 421 -20.20 -8.20 1.37
C VAL A 421 -21.21 -8.58 0.28
N ARG A 422 -21.43 -7.71 -0.71
CA ARG A 422 -22.28 -8.03 -1.88
C ARG A 422 -21.77 -9.27 -2.63
N ALA A 423 -20.45 -9.31 -2.93
CA ALA A 423 -19.85 -10.45 -3.61
C ALA A 423 -20.01 -11.78 -2.84
N VAL A 424 -19.95 -11.74 -1.51
CA VAL A 424 -20.20 -12.91 -0.64
C VAL A 424 -21.67 -13.34 -0.71
N ARG A 425 -22.61 -12.39 -0.65
CA ARG A 425 -24.06 -12.67 -0.77
C ARG A 425 -24.40 -13.34 -2.08
N ASP A 426 -23.90 -12.79 -3.18
CA ASP A 426 -24.18 -13.28 -4.55
C ASP A 426 -23.59 -14.68 -4.81
N ALA A 427 -22.44 -14.99 -4.19
CA ALA A 427 -21.75 -16.26 -4.36
C ALA A 427 -22.14 -17.32 -3.32
N ALA A 428 -23.04 -17.01 -2.38
CA ALA A 428 -23.37 -17.93 -1.29
C ALA A 428 -23.97 -19.24 -1.85
N PRO A 429 -23.43 -20.39 -1.44
CA PRO A 429 -24.00 -21.69 -1.84
C PRO A 429 -25.46 -21.86 -1.38
N ALA A 430 -26.22 -22.66 -2.11
CA ALA A 430 -27.57 -23.03 -1.69
C ALA A 430 -27.55 -23.57 -0.24
N GLY A 431 -28.48 -23.10 0.59
CA GLY A 431 -28.57 -23.46 2.01
C GLY A 431 -27.66 -22.66 2.95
N VAL A 432 -26.76 -21.85 2.43
CA VAL A 432 -25.92 -20.93 3.26
C VAL A 432 -26.61 -19.58 3.40
N ARG A 433 -26.99 -19.21 4.62
CA ARG A 433 -27.53 -17.86 4.92
C ARG A 433 -26.35 -16.87 5.00
N ALA A 434 -26.11 -16.13 3.91
CA ALA A 434 -24.95 -15.25 3.77
C ALA A 434 -24.83 -14.22 4.93
N ASP A 435 -25.89 -13.55 5.31
CA ASP A 435 -25.86 -12.55 6.39
C ASP A 435 -25.53 -13.15 7.76
N ALA A 436 -26.07 -14.33 8.06
CA ALA A 436 -25.72 -15.05 9.28
C ALA A 436 -24.25 -15.50 9.28
N LEU A 437 -23.74 -15.87 8.12
CA LEU A 437 -22.33 -16.23 7.93
C LEU A 437 -21.42 -15.00 8.08
N LEU A 438 -21.75 -13.88 7.48
CA LEU A 438 -21.00 -12.60 7.58
C LEU A 438 -20.96 -12.10 9.03
N ARG A 439 -22.08 -12.15 9.77
CA ARG A 439 -22.09 -11.88 11.22
C ARG A 439 -21.22 -12.85 12.00
N ARG A 440 -21.27 -14.16 11.69
CA ARG A 440 -20.41 -15.16 12.32
C ARG A 440 -18.94 -14.93 12.01
N ALA A 441 -18.62 -14.43 10.83
CA ALA A 441 -17.28 -14.00 10.42
C ALA A 441 -16.85 -12.65 11.04
N ALA A 442 -17.77 -11.93 11.69
CA ALA A 442 -17.56 -10.58 12.25
C ALA A 442 -17.14 -9.53 11.19
N ILE A 443 -17.62 -9.69 9.94
CA ILE A 443 -17.45 -8.73 8.86
C ILE A 443 -18.57 -7.70 8.86
N VAL A 444 -19.77 -8.08 9.28
CA VAL A 444 -20.88 -7.15 9.52
C VAL A 444 -21.30 -7.19 10.99
N GLY A 445 -21.89 -6.09 11.49
CA GLY A 445 -22.39 -5.99 12.83
C GLY A 445 -23.51 -7.02 13.15
N ARG A 446 -23.83 -7.19 14.44
CA ARG A 446 -24.93 -8.05 14.91
C ARG A 446 -26.29 -7.41 14.65
#